data_9ffb7a3dd171315a98083ca5dcba34dd
#
_entry.id   9ffb7a3dd171315a98083ca5dcba34dd
#
_cell.length_a   1.000
_cell.length_b   1.000
_cell.length_c   1.000
_cell.angle_alpha   90.00
_cell.angle_beta   90.00
_cell.angle_gamma   90.00
#
_symmetry.space_group_name_H-M   'P 1'
#
loop_
_entity.id
_entity.type
_entity.pdbx_description
1 polymer ?
#
loop_
_entity_poly.entity_id
_entity_poly.type
_entity_poly.pdbx_seq_one_letter_code
_entity_poly.pdbx_strand_id
1 'polypeptide(L)'
;MDDKSIIKSYKRVSSFYDYTFGQVFRPGQKKLVSMMNCSQNDKVLEIGIGTGTSFKYYPSETSVTGIDISPDMLEKAKKNIKNLNLSKKNVLMMNGEQLTFEDDSFDKVVGMYVVSVTQNPDLLIKEMKRVCKPNGDIYLVNHFSFDTDSKIMKLIEKGLMPVSKYLGWRPYFPFSEFNSYAKLNVQSISKVNLFDYWGIIHAINTPST
;
A
#
# COMPACT_ATOMS: atom_id res chain seq x y z
N MET A 1 2.12 17.17 -1.04
CA MET A 1 2.18 17.04 -2.52
C MET A 1 0.74 17.07 -2.99
N ASP A 2 0.41 17.76 -4.09
CA ASP A 2 -0.96 17.70 -4.63
C ASP A 2 -1.15 16.49 -5.57
N ASP A 3 -2.40 16.04 -5.76
CA ASP A 3 -2.73 14.88 -6.61
C ASP A 3 -2.20 15.03 -8.04
N LYS A 4 -2.21 16.27 -8.58
CA LYS A 4 -1.69 16.55 -9.93
C LYS A 4 -0.18 16.30 -10.03
N SER A 5 0.57 16.66 -8.98
CA SER A 5 2.01 16.42 -8.91
C SER A 5 2.32 14.92 -8.77
N ILE A 6 1.52 14.20 -7.98
CA ILE A 6 1.62 12.75 -7.82
C ILE A 6 1.37 12.06 -9.16
N ILE A 7 0.24 12.34 -9.80
CA ILE A 7 -0.12 11.77 -11.13
C ILE A 7 0.96 12.10 -12.18
N LYS A 8 1.48 13.34 -12.20
CA LYS A 8 2.52 13.76 -13.16
C LYS A 8 3.85 13.05 -12.93
N SER A 9 4.23 12.81 -11.67
CA SER A 9 5.43 12.04 -11.31
C SER A 9 5.29 10.59 -11.75
N TYR A 10 4.15 9.96 -11.48
CA TYR A 10 3.87 8.60 -11.90
C TYR A 10 3.77 8.45 -13.43
N LYS A 11 3.26 9.45 -14.15
CA LYS A 11 3.21 9.44 -15.61
C LYS A 11 4.61 9.41 -16.25
N ARG A 12 5.57 10.16 -15.68
CA ARG A 12 6.97 10.15 -16.15
C ARG A 12 7.67 8.81 -15.89
N VAL A 13 7.32 8.16 -14.80
CA VAL A 13 7.99 6.94 -14.35
C VAL A 13 7.25 5.68 -14.82
N SER A 14 5.97 5.80 -15.21
CA SER A 14 5.10 4.65 -15.50
C SER A 14 5.64 3.70 -16.58
N SER A 15 6.37 4.21 -17.59
CA SER A 15 6.96 3.36 -18.64
C SER A 15 8.14 2.52 -18.14
N PHE A 16 8.86 3.02 -17.13
CA PHE A 16 10.01 2.36 -16.51
C PHE A 16 9.70 1.73 -15.15
N TYR A 17 8.51 2.05 -14.59
CA TYR A 17 8.14 1.69 -13.21
C TYR A 17 8.16 0.17 -12.99
N ASP A 18 7.55 -0.60 -13.90
CA ASP A 18 7.50 -2.06 -13.76
C ASP A 18 8.87 -2.71 -13.90
N TYR A 19 9.78 -2.11 -14.68
CA TYR A 19 11.12 -2.63 -14.90
C TYR A 19 12.08 -2.31 -13.74
N THR A 20 11.99 -1.12 -13.16
CA THR A 20 12.90 -0.66 -12.10
C THR A 20 12.35 -0.92 -10.70
N PHE A 21 11.22 -0.32 -10.38
CA PHE A 21 10.60 -0.44 -9.05
C PHE A 21 9.82 -1.75 -8.89
N GLY A 22 9.26 -2.28 -9.97
CA GLY A 22 8.53 -3.54 -9.93
C GLY A 22 9.38 -4.70 -9.38
N GLN A 23 10.67 -4.78 -9.75
CA GLN A 23 11.56 -5.84 -9.26
C GLN A 23 11.85 -5.69 -7.76
N VAL A 24 12.04 -4.44 -7.30
CA VAL A 24 12.36 -4.14 -5.90
C VAL A 24 11.17 -4.40 -4.97
N PHE A 25 9.96 -4.15 -5.43
CA PHE A 25 8.75 -4.27 -4.59
C PHE A 25 8.12 -5.68 -4.59
N ARG A 26 8.40 -6.50 -5.62
CA ARG A 26 7.84 -7.86 -5.74
C ARG A 26 8.02 -8.76 -4.51
N PRO A 27 9.21 -8.83 -3.88
CA PRO A 27 9.38 -9.69 -2.70
C PRO A 27 8.44 -9.27 -1.55
N GLY A 28 8.29 -7.96 -1.30
CA GLY A 28 7.38 -7.44 -0.29
C GLY A 28 5.91 -7.73 -0.60
N GLN A 29 5.48 -7.51 -1.85
CA GLN A 29 4.12 -7.84 -2.29
C GLN A 29 3.82 -9.33 -2.08
N LYS A 30 4.71 -10.21 -2.55
CA LYS A 30 4.55 -11.66 -2.42
C LYS A 30 4.48 -12.10 -0.96
N LYS A 31 5.41 -11.62 -0.12
CA LYS A 31 5.45 -11.94 1.31
C LYS A 31 4.19 -11.44 2.01
N LEU A 32 3.78 -10.18 1.76
CA LEU A 32 2.60 -9.62 2.39
C LEU A 32 1.35 -10.44 2.03
N VAL A 33 1.11 -10.70 0.74
CA VAL A 33 -0.07 -11.49 0.33
C VAL A 33 -0.04 -12.90 0.92
N SER A 34 1.12 -13.54 1.01
CA SER A 34 1.23 -14.85 1.68
C SER A 34 0.89 -14.79 3.18
N MET A 35 1.25 -13.69 3.87
CA MET A 35 0.90 -13.48 5.28
C MET A 35 -0.59 -13.21 5.50
N MET A 36 -1.27 -12.62 4.51
CA MET A 36 -2.70 -12.34 4.59
C MET A 36 -3.57 -13.61 4.70
N ASN A 37 -3.05 -14.76 4.30
CA ASN A 37 -3.76 -16.04 4.32
C ASN A 37 -5.20 -15.92 3.78
N CYS A 38 -5.35 -15.29 2.60
CA CYS A 38 -6.64 -15.00 2.01
C CYS A 38 -7.41 -16.29 1.66
N SER A 39 -8.69 -16.32 2.03
CA SER A 39 -9.63 -17.35 1.62
C SER A 39 -10.40 -16.96 0.34
N GLN A 40 -11.11 -17.92 -0.24
CA GLN A 40 -11.98 -17.65 -1.40
C GLN A 40 -13.16 -16.72 -1.08
N ASN A 41 -13.56 -16.64 0.20
CA ASN A 41 -14.70 -15.81 0.65
C ASN A 41 -14.28 -14.41 1.06
N ASP A 42 -12.98 -14.14 1.19
CA ASP A 42 -12.50 -12.82 1.59
C ASP A 42 -12.74 -11.78 0.50
N LYS A 43 -13.27 -10.64 0.91
CA LYS A 43 -13.29 -9.41 0.12
C LYS A 43 -12.09 -8.55 0.53
N VAL A 44 -11.18 -8.35 -0.39
CA VAL A 44 -9.95 -7.59 -0.16
C VAL A 44 -10.00 -6.27 -0.91
N LEU A 45 -9.66 -5.18 -0.23
CA LEU A 45 -9.38 -3.89 -0.86
C LEU A 45 -7.87 -3.65 -0.88
N GLU A 46 -7.30 -3.41 -2.06
CA GLU A 46 -5.91 -2.96 -2.20
C GLU A 46 -5.87 -1.50 -2.66
N ILE A 47 -5.32 -0.63 -1.82
CA ILE A 47 -5.21 0.81 -2.07
C ILE A 47 -3.83 1.12 -2.67
N GLY A 48 -3.80 1.89 -3.77
CA GLY A 48 -2.58 2.17 -4.52
C GLY A 48 -2.10 0.98 -5.34
N ILE A 49 -3.03 0.30 -6.04
CA ILE A 49 -2.76 -0.94 -6.79
C ILE A 49 -1.73 -0.75 -7.91
N GLY A 50 -1.54 0.47 -8.40
CA GLY A 50 -0.66 0.76 -9.51
C GLY A 50 -1.00 -0.06 -10.76
N THR A 51 0.00 -0.76 -11.29
CA THR A 51 -0.16 -1.62 -12.48
C THR A 51 -0.75 -3.00 -12.17
N GLY A 52 -1.12 -3.28 -10.92
CA GLY A 52 -1.75 -4.54 -10.52
C GLY A 52 -0.81 -5.74 -10.46
N THR A 53 0.49 -5.52 -10.27
CA THR A 53 1.48 -6.61 -10.21
C THR A 53 1.33 -7.53 -9.02
N SER A 54 0.65 -7.08 -7.96
CA SER A 54 0.34 -7.87 -6.76
C SER A 54 -0.76 -8.92 -7.00
N PHE A 55 -1.67 -8.66 -7.92
CA PHE A 55 -2.85 -9.52 -8.15
C PHE A 55 -2.53 -10.99 -8.38
N LYS A 56 -1.41 -11.29 -9.04
CA LYS A 56 -0.97 -12.67 -9.32
C LYS A 56 -0.57 -13.46 -8.08
N TYR A 57 -0.39 -12.80 -6.93
CA TYR A 57 -0.01 -13.45 -5.68
C TYR A 57 -1.22 -13.84 -4.83
N TYR A 58 -2.37 -13.20 -5.05
CA TYR A 58 -3.60 -13.59 -4.38
C TYR A 58 -4.13 -14.91 -4.95
N PRO A 59 -4.77 -15.76 -4.12
CA PRO A 59 -5.48 -16.93 -4.64
C PRO A 59 -6.49 -16.53 -5.73
N SER A 60 -6.67 -17.36 -6.75
CA SER A 60 -7.55 -17.07 -7.90
C SER A 60 -8.95 -16.68 -7.46
N GLU A 61 -9.49 -17.39 -6.48
CA GLU A 61 -10.88 -17.28 -6.01
C GLU A 61 -11.12 -16.13 -5.02
N THR A 62 -10.08 -15.54 -4.45
CA THR A 62 -10.22 -14.38 -3.57
C THR A 62 -10.72 -13.15 -4.35
N SER A 63 -11.76 -12.49 -3.87
CA SER A 63 -12.24 -11.24 -4.45
C SER A 63 -11.34 -10.08 -4.07
N VAL A 64 -10.67 -9.45 -5.04
CA VAL A 64 -9.80 -8.29 -4.78
C VAL A 64 -10.24 -7.10 -5.61
N THR A 65 -10.55 -6.00 -4.93
CA THR A 65 -10.77 -4.70 -5.55
C THR A 65 -9.52 -3.85 -5.36
N GLY A 66 -8.87 -3.46 -6.46
CA GLY A 66 -7.74 -2.53 -6.43
C GLY A 66 -8.19 -1.11 -6.76
N ILE A 67 -7.67 -0.12 -6.05
CA ILE A 67 -7.92 1.29 -6.39
C ILE A 67 -6.62 2.05 -6.62
N ASP A 68 -6.66 3.02 -7.53
CA ASP A 68 -5.57 3.96 -7.78
C ASP A 68 -6.13 5.29 -8.29
N ILE A 69 -5.41 6.38 -8.10
CA ILE A 69 -5.78 7.71 -8.62
C ILE A 69 -5.29 7.92 -10.06
N SER A 70 -4.39 7.08 -10.55
CA SER A 70 -3.77 7.20 -11.87
C SER A 70 -4.51 6.36 -12.91
N PRO A 71 -5.18 6.99 -13.91
CA PRO A 71 -5.84 6.25 -14.98
C PRO A 71 -4.84 5.43 -15.82
N ASP A 72 -3.61 5.95 -16.04
CA ASP A 72 -2.57 5.24 -16.80
C ASP A 72 -2.13 3.94 -16.11
N MET A 73 -2.07 3.94 -14.76
CA MET A 73 -1.77 2.74 -13.96
C MET A 73 -2.91 1.73 -14.05
N LEU A 74 -4.15 2.20 -13.91
CA LEU A 74 -5.33 1.35 -13.98
C LEU A 74 -5.53 0.70 -15.34
N GLU A 75 -5.18 1.37 -16.44
CA GLU A 75 -5.17 0.74 -17.76
C GLU A 75 -4.21 -0.45 -17.83
N LYS A 76 -3.01 -0.30 -17.28
CA LYS A 76 -2.04 -1.41 -17.21
C LYS A 76 -2.55 -2.53 -16.30
N ALA A 77 -3.14 -2.18 -15.16
CA ALA A 77 -3.73 -3.17 -14.25
C ALA A 77 -4.84 -3.98 -14.93
N LYS A 78 -5.75 -3.33 -15.69
CA LYS A 78 -6.79 -4.00 -16.48
C LYS A 78 -6.20 -4.96 -17.52
N LYS A 79 -5.12 -4.56 -18.20
CA LYS A 79 -4.40 -5.44 -19.14
C LYS A 79 -3.81 -6.66 -18.42
N ASN A 80 -3.21 -6.46 -17.24
CA ASN A 80 -2.66 -7.55 -16.45
C ASN A 80 -3.74 -8.52 -15.95
N ILE A 81 -4.90 -8.02 -15.48
CA ILE A 81 -6.06 -8.85 -15.12
C ILE A 81 -6.47 -9.73 -16.30
N LYS A 82 -6.61 -9.14 -17.50
CA LYS A 82 -7.00 -9.86 -18.72
C LYS A 82 -5.96 -10.92 -19.12
N ASN A 83 -4.68 -10.52 -19.16
CA ASN A 83 -3.58 -11.40 -19.59
C ASN A 83 -3.39 -12.61 -18.67
N LEU A 84 -3.69 -12.47 -17.37
CA LEU A 84 -3.56 -13.50 -16.35
C LEU A 84 -4.88 -14.22 -16.06
N ASN A 85 -5.97 -13.90 -16.78
CA ASN A 85 -7.32 -14.48 -16.58
C ASN A 85 -7.82 -14.39 -15.13
N LEU A 86 -7.63 -13.24 -14.48
CA LEU A 86 -7.96 -13.02 -13.07
C LEU A 86 -9.41 -12.54 -12.90
N SER A 87 -10.39 -13.42 -13.04
CA SER A 87 -11.83 -13.10 -13.06
C SER A 87 -12.38 -12.48 -11.76
N LYS A 88 -11.75 -12.77 -10.63
CA LYS A 88 -12.13 -12.24 -9.30
C LYS A 88 -11.39 -10.95 -8.91
N LYS A 89 -10.68 -10.31 -9.85
CA LYS A 89 -9.95 -9.07 -9.62
C LYS A 89 -10.57 -7.96 -10.45
N ASN A 90 -10.73 -6.79 -9.84
CA ASN A 90 -11.19 -5.59 -10.55
C ASN A 90 -10.39 -4.37 -10.10
N VAL A 91 -10.49 -3.29 -10.86
CA VAL A 91 -9.85 -2.02 -10.50
C VAL A 91 -10.79 -0.84 -10.72
N LEU A 92 -10.73 0.13 -9.82
CA LEU A 92 -11.53 1.35 -9.83
C LEU A 92 -10.62 2.58 -9.68
N MET A 93 -10.99 3.68 -10.33
CA MET A 93 -10.33 4.96 -10.12
C MET A 93 -10.92 5.62 -8.87
N MET A 94 -10.10 5.78 -7.83
CA MET A 94 -10.54 6.32 -6.56
C MET A 94 -9.37 6.86 -5.75
N ASN A 95 -9.60 7.94 -4.99
CA ASN A 95 -8.63 8.44 -4.02
C ASN A 95 -8.75 7.64 -2.71
N GLY A 96 -7.63 7.05 -2.25
CA GLY A 96 -7.60 6.30 -0.99
C GLY A 96 -7.87 7.12 0.27
N GLU A 97 -7.73 8.44 0.18
CA GLU A 97 -8.03 9.38 1.27
C GLU A 97 -9.53 9.73 1.37
N GLN A 98 -10.33 9.31 0.37
CA GLN A 98 -11.78 9.54 0.31
C GLN A 98 -12.45 8.39 -0.46
N LEU A 99 -12.72 7.31 0.24
CA LEU A 99 -13.33 6.11 -0.34
C LEU A 99 -14.86 6.25 -0.44
N THR A 100 -15.41 5.77 -1.56
CA THR A 100 -16.87 5.76 -1.77
C THR A 100 -17.52 4.42 -1.37
N PHE A 101 -16.76 3.50 -0.78
CA PHE A 101 -17.28 2.25 -0.24
C PHE A 101 -18.01 2.51 1.08
N GLU A 102 -19.01 1.68 1.36
CA GLU A 102 -19.69 1.65 2.64
C GLU A 102 -18.75 1.20 3.77
N ASP A 103 -19.10 1.55 5.01
CA ASP A 103 -18.39 1.05 6.19
C ASP A 103 -18.41 -0.48 6.22
N ASP A 104 -17.41 -1.07 6.83
CA ASP A 104 -17.34 -2.53 7.07
C ASP A 104 -17.51 -3.40 5.82
N SER A 105 -17.08 -2.92 4.65
CA SER A 105 -17.28 -3.60 3.36
C SER A 105 -16.28 -4.71 3.06
N PHE A 106 -15.09 -4.67 3.68
CA PHE A 106 -13.98 -5.55 3.35
C PHE A 106 -13.48 -6.34 4.57
N ASP A 107 -13.16 -7.62 4.34
CA ASP A 107 -12.56 -8.48 5.36
C ASP A 107 -11.10 -8.12 5.60
N LYS A 108 -10.40 -7.69 4.54
CA LYS A 108 -8.99 -7.28 4.59
C LYS A 108 -8.78 -6.02 3.76
N VAL A 109 -8.03 -5.07 4.32
CA VAL A 109 -7.65 -3.83 3.62
C VAL A 109 -6.14 -3.73 3.59
N VAL A 110 -5.55 -3.50 2.43
CA VAL A 110 -4.11 -3.49 2.26
C VAL A 110 -3.63 -2.24 1.52
N GLY A 111 -2.52 -1.66 1.98
CA GLY A 111 -1.80 -0.59 1.33
C GLY A 111 -0.35 -0.99 1.06
N MET A 112 0.02 -1.13 -0.22
CA MET A 112 1.37 -1.50 -0.58
C MET A 112 2.12 -0.30 -1.14
N TYR A 113 3.13 0.19 -0.39
CA TYR A 113 4.01 1.30 -0.79
C TYR A 113 3.26 2.62 -1.03
N VAL A 114 2.04 2.77 -0.50
CA VAL A 114 1.17 3.93 -0.72
C VAL A 114 1.28 4.98 0.39
N VAL A 115 1.49 4.56 1.64
CA VAL A 115 1.41 5.46 2.81
C VAL A 115 2.44 6.59 2.76
N SER A 116 3.67 6.33 2.27
CA SER A 116 4.72 7.36 2.17
C SER A 116 4.55 8.31 0.98
N VAL A 117 3.65 8.01 0.03
CA VAL A 117 3.42 8.81 -1.17
C VAL A 117 2.10 9.55 -1.15
N THR A 118 1.15 9.17 -0.31
CA THR A 118 -0.15 9.85 -0.13
C THR A 118 0.02 11.24 0.48
N GLN A 119 -0.93 12.15 0.25
CA GLN A 119 -0.89 13.52 0.80
C GLN A 119 -1.12 13.50 2.30
N ASN A 120 -2.19 12.82 2.72
CA ASN A 120 -2.65 12.75 4.10
C ASN A 120 -2.71 11.29 4.58
N PRO A 121 -1.60 10.74 5.08
CA PRO A 121 -1.58 9.37 5.59
C PRO A 121 -2.61 9.10 6.68
N ASP A 122 -2.95 10.12 7.48
CA ASP A 122 -3.97 10.01 8.52
C ASP A 122 -5.36 9.74 7.91
N LEU A 123 -5.75 10.50 6.88
CA LEU A 123 -7.02 10.30 6.18
C LEU A 123 -7.06 8.92 5.49
N LEU A 124 -5.95 8.52 4.86
CA LEU A 124 -5.83 7.20 4.26
C LEU A 124 -6.11 6.09 5.29
N ILE A 125 -5.46 6.14 6.45
CA ILE A 125 -5.65 5.12 7.50
C ILE A 125 -7.06 5.16 8.08
N LYS A 126 -7.63 6.36 8.26
CA LYS A 126 -9.01 6.51 8.71
C LYS A 126 -10.00 5.83 7.76
N GLU A 127 -9.83 6.03 6.46
CA GLU A 127 -10.65 5.38 5.44
C GLU A 127 -10.41 3.86 5.40
N MET A 128 -9.15 3.41 5.49
CA MET A 128 -8.85 1.98 5.60
C MET A 128 -9.57 1.32 6.77
N LYS A 129 -9.57 1.97 7.93
CA LYS A 129 -10.28 1.48 9.12
C LYS A 129 -11.79 1.48 8.93
N ARG A 130 -12.34 2.54 8.34
CA ARG A 130 -13.77 2.68 8.13
C ARG A 130 -14.34 1.57 7.23
N VAL A 131 -13.67 1.28 6.13
CA VAL A 131 -14.15 0.27 5.17
C VAL A 131 -13.77 -1.15 5.54
N CYS A 132 -12.84 -1.33 6.47
CA CYS A 132 -12.47 -2.63 7.00
C CYS A 132 -13.46 -3.06 8.09
N LYS A 133 -13.98 -4.28 8.00
CA LYS A 133 -14.88 -4.83 9.01
C LYS A 133 -14.27 -4.77 10.41
N PRO A 134 -15.10 -4.69 11.47
CA PRO A 134 -14.65 -4.91 12.84
C PRO A 134 -13.93 -6.26 12.96
N ASN A 135 -12.78 -6.26 13.60
CA ASN A 135 -11.87 -7.41 13.70
C ASN A 135 -11.31 -7.91 12.34
N GLY A 136 -11.52 -7.18 11.26
CA GLY A 136 -10.87 -7.43 9.99
C GLY A 136 -9.38 -7.05 10.00
N ASP A 137 -8.66 -7.50 9.01
CA ASP A 137 -7.22 -7.33 8.93
C ASP A 137 -6.84 -6.08 8.12
N ILE A 138 -5.91 -5.29 8.64
CA ILE A 138 -5.25 -4.19 7.91
C ILE A 138 -3.79 -4.52 7.72
N TYR A 139 -3.34 -4.51 6.46
CA TYR A 139 -1.95 -4.77 6.10
C TYR A 139 -1.32 -3.57 5.42
N LEU A 140 -0.10 -3.25 5.80
CA LEU A 140 0.70 -2.23 5.14
C LEU A 140 2.08 -2.81 4.82
N VAL A 141 2.59 -2.57 3.63
CA VAL A 141 4.03 -2.66 3.37
C VAL A 141 4.51 -1.31 2.89
N ASN A 142 5.48 -0.75 3.59
CA ASN A 142 6.01 0.56 3.26
C ASN A 142 7.44 0.70 3.79
N HIS A 143 8.14 1.71 3.30
CA HIS A 143 9.32 2.18 3.96
C HIS A 143 8.91 2.92 5.24
N PHE A 144 9.35 2.39 6.37
CA PHE A 144 9.24 3.04 7.67
C PHE A 144 10.61 3.15 8.31
N SER A 145 10.92 4.31 8.88
CA SER A 145 12.11 4.48 9.72
C SER A 145 11.78 3.97 11.13
N PHE A 146 12.31 2.80 11.48
CA PHE A 146 12.09 2.20 12.79
C PHE A 146 13.13 2.68 13.81
N ASP A 147 12.77 2.66 15.10
CA ASP A 147 13.70 3.05 16.16
C ASP A 147 14.92 2.11 16.26
N THR A 148 14.74 0.87 15.83
CA THR A 148 15.79 -0.15 15.72
C THR A 148 16.73 0.04 14.53
N ASP A 149 16.43 0.94 13.59
CA ASP A 149 17.28 1.18 12.43
C ASP A 149 18.56 1.90 12.81
N SER A 150 19.62 1.65 12.04
CA SER A 150 20.94 2.23 12.33
C SER A 150 20.89 3.77 12.28
N LYS A 151 21.67 4.43 13.15
CA LYS A 151 21.78 5.91 13.16
C LYS A 151 22.25 6.47 11.83
N ILE A 152 23.12 5.74 11.12
CA ILE A 152 23.65 6.12 9.80
C ILE A 152 22.51 6.11 8.77
N MET A 153 21.67 5.07 8.77
CA MET A 153 20.53 4.97 7.86
C MET A 153 19.57 6.15 8.08
N LYS A 154 19.21 6.41 9.34
CA LYS A 154 18.34 7.56 9.69
C LYS A 154 18.94 8.91 9.28
N LEU A 155 20.27 9.06 9.33
CA LEU A 155 20.93 10.27 8.88
C LEU A 155 20.85 10.42 7.35
N ILE A 156 21.04 9.34 6.59
CA ILE A 156 20.89 9.32 5.14
C ILE A 156 19.45 9.67 4.74
N GLU A 157 18.46 9.05 5.37
CA GLU A 157 17.03 9.31 5.14
C GLU A 157 16.68 10.78 5.40
N LYS A 158 17.13 11.35 6.52
CA LYS A 158 16.94 12.77 6.83
C LYS A 158 17.63 13.67 5.83
N GLY A 159 18.83 13.31 5.38
CA GLY A 159 19.58 14.06 4.36
C GLY A 159 18.88 14.07 2.99
N LEU A 160 18.05 13.06 2.69
CA LEU A 160 17.27 12.99 1.45
C LEU A 160 15.94 13.77 1.51
N MET A 161 15.49 14.21 2.70
CA MET A 161 14.21 14.94 2.86
C MET A 161 14.06 16.17 1.97
N PRO A 162 15.10 17.04 1.78
CA PRO A 162 14.97 18.22 0.91
C PRO A 162 14.61 17.87 -0.53
N VAL A 163 15.02 16.70 -1.02
CA VAL A 163 14.74 16.24 -2.39
C VAL A 163 13.50 15.34 -2.50
N SER A 164 12.79 15.10 -1.41
CA SER A 164 11.61 14.23 -1.35
C SER A 164 10.53 14.56 -2.37
N LYS A 165 10.32 15.86 -2.66
CA LYS A 165 9.38 16.35 -3.69
C LYS A 165 9.71 15.83 -5.10
N TYR A 166 11.02 15.67 -5.39
CA TYR A 166 11.49 15.15 -6.68
C TYR A 166 11.46 13.62 -6.71
N LEU A 167 11.66 12.97 -5.54
CA LEU A 167 11.62 11.51 -5.39
C LEU A 167 10.18 10.96 -5.43
N GLY A 168 9.19 11.79 -5.10
CA GLY A 168 7.78 11.38 -5.06
C GLY A 168 7.41 10.52 -3.85
N TRP A 169 8.28 10.45 -2.83
CA TRP A 169 8.04 9.72 -1.59
C TRP A 169 8.79 10.37 -0.42
N ARG A 170 8.43 10.00 0.83
CA ARG A 170 9.07 10.50 2.05
C ARG A 170 10.22 9.59 2.46
N PRO A 171 11.49 9.98 2.30
CA PRO A 171 12.66 9.16 2.67
C PRO A 171 12.75 8.86 4.16
N TYR A 172 12.44 9.84 5.01
CA TYR A 172 12.35 9.68 6.47
C TYR A 172 10.88 9.64 6.88
N PHE A 173 10.43 8.48 7.39
CA PHE A 173 9.04 8.25 7.77
C PHE A 173 8.97 7.40 9.04
N PRO A 174 9.13 8.02 10.23
CA PRO A 174 9.19 7.32 11.50
C PRO A 174 7.92 6.54 11.79
N PHE A 175 8.06 5.24 12.07
CA PHE A 175 6.91 4.38 12.38
C PHE A 175 6.21 4.80 13.68
N SER A 176 6.96 5.19 14.71
CA SER A 176 6.41 5.66 15.99
C SER A 176 5.52 6.90 15.80
N GLU A 177 5.98 7.88 15.01
CA GLU A 177 5.19 9.07 14.67
C GLU A 177 3.96 8.70 13.86
N PHE A 178 4.13 7.89 12.81
CA PHE A 178 3.02 7.39 12.00
C PHE A 178 1.97 6.69 12.87
N ASN A 179 2.37 5.74 13.72
CA ASN A 179 1.42 4.99 14.53
C ASN A 179 0.79 5.81 15.67
N SER A 180 1.38 6.93 16.06
CA SER A 180 0.80 7.82 17.07
C SER A 180 -0.53 8.41 16.63
N TYR A 181 -0.68 8.76 15.35
CA TYR A 181 -1.94 9.23 14.76
C TYR A 181 -2.76 8.11 14.10
N ALA A 182 -2.11 7.14 13.46
CA ALA A 182 -2.77 6.01 12.83
C ALA A 182 -3.51 5.12 13.84
N LYS A 183 -2.99 5.02 15.06
CA LYS A 183 -3.56 4.22 16.17
C LYS A 183 -3.94 2.81 15.71
N LEU A 184 -3.02 2.15 15.01
CA LEU A 184 -3.20 0.78 14.56
C LEU A 184 -3.00 -0.19 15.73
N ASN A 185 -3.90 -1.15 15.87
CA ASN A 185 -3.72 -2.29 16.79
C ASN A 185 -2.78 -3.31 16.15
N VAL A 186 -1.47 -3.02 16.20
CA VAL A 186 -0.42 -3.79 15.53
C VAL A 186 -0.25 -5.15 16.19
N GLN A 187 -0.40 -6.21 15.40
CA GLN A 187 -0.22 -7.60 15.80
C GLN A 187 1.21 -8.09 15.50
N SER A 188 1.75 -7.67 14.35
CA SER A 188 3.11 -8.05 13.96
C SER A 188 3.75 -7.02 13.04
N ILE A 189 5.08 -6.96 13.10
CA ILE A 189 5.94 -6.21 12.19
C ILE A 189 6.98 -7.18 11.63
N SER A 190 7.10 -7.26 10.31
CA SER A 190 8.09 -8.08 9.62
C SER A 190 8.90 -7.23 8.67
N LYS A 191 10.21 -7.39 8.69
CA LYS A 191 11.11 -6.73 7.71
C LYS A 191 11.14 -7.51 6.40
N VAL A 192 11.30 -6.80 5.29
CA VAL A 192 11.26 -7.38 3.94
C VAL A 192 12.07 -6.56 2.93
N ASN A 193 12.34 -7.14 1.79
CA ASN A 193 13.11 -6.59 0.67
C ASN A 193 14.62 -6.43 0.99
N LEU A 194 15.31 -5.71 0.11
CA LEU A 194 16.76 -5.54 0.18
C LEU A 194 17.18 -4.93 1.52
N PHE A 195 18.06 -5.60 2.26
CA PHE A 195 18.57 -5.17 3.56
C PHE A 195 17.49 -4.89 4.62
N ASP A 196 16.33 -5.55 4.54
CA ASP A 196 15.22 -5.35 5.49
C ASP A 196 14.74 -3.89 5.62
N TYR A 197 14.85 -3.13 4.52
CA TYR A 197 14.56 -1.71 4.46
C TYR A 197 13.06 -1.38 4.55
N TRP A 198 12.18 -2.32 4.16
CA TRP A 198 10.73 -2.14 4.25
C TRP A 198 10.13 -2.96 5.37
N GLY A 199 9.09 -2.40 6.01
CA GLY A 199 8.30 -3.07 7.03
C GLY A 199 6.95 -3.52 6.50
N ILE A 200 6.56 -4.76 6.79
CA ILE A 200 5.19 -5.22 6.69
C ILE A 200 4.57 -5.09 8.08
N ILE A 201 3.49 -4.35 8.16
CA ILE A 201 2.67 -4.17 9.36
C ILE A 201 1.39 -4.97 9.17
N HIS A 202 1.06 -5.82 10.15
CA HIS A 202 -0.25 -6.43 10.29
C HIS A 202 -0.94 -5.84 11.51
N ALA A 203 -2.14 -5.36 11.35
CA ALA A 203 -2.97 -4.82 12.43
C ALA A 203 -4.40 -5.36 12.31
N ILE A 204 -5.09 -5.43 13.44
CA ILE A 204 -6.52 -5.75 13.51
C ILE A 204 -7.32 -4.46 13.61
N ASN A 205 -8.39 -4.36 12.84
CA ASN A 205 -9.31 -3.23 12.92
C ASN A 205 -10.19 -3.35 14.17
N THR A 206 -9.73 -2.76 15.26
CA THR A 206 -10.54 -2.70 16.49
C THR A 206 -11.53 -1.56 16.40
N PRO A 207 -12.82 -1.78 16.72
CA PRO A 207 -13.81 -0.71 16.82
C PRO A 207 -13.30 0.38 17.75
N SER A 208 -13.49 1.63 17.37
CA SER A 208 -13.25 2.76 18.30
C SER A 208 -14.27 2.67 19.42
N THR A 209 -13.80 2.42 20.62
CA THR A 209 -14.63 2.51 21.84
C THR A 209 -15.05 3.95 22.10
#